data_a47bbf0dce43b01833b166f49d04607a
#
_entry.id   a47bbf0dce43b01833b166f49d04607a
#
_cell.length_a   1.000
_cell.length_b   1.000
_cell.length_c   1.000
_cell.angle_alpha   90.00
_cell.angle_beta   90.00
_cell.angle_gamma   90.00
#
_symmetry.space_group_name_H-M   'P 1'
#
loop_
_entity.id
_entity.type
_entity.pdbx_description
1 polymer ?
#
loop_
_entity_poly.entity_id
_entity_poly.type
_entity_poly.pdbx_seq_one_letter_code
_entity_poly.pdbx_strand_id
1 'polypeptide(L)'
;RIKTPESIVEKLHRKNREVSLNKAIETLRDLAGIRIICSFQDDVYRVAGAIKKLPGYELVKEKNYITKPKSSGYRSIHLILRPTKTTSNIKCIEVQVRSAAMNYWAILEHQLCYKNEKKGAERIRKELKECAIDIAKIDKKMLKLRKEIEKI
;
A
#
# COMPACT_ATOMS: atom_id res chain seq x y z
N ARG A 1 -2.98 -0.68 11.80
CA ARG A 1 -4.42 -0.85 11.58
C ARG A 1 -4.78 -2.32 11.49
N ILE A 2 -5.81 -2.74 12.21
CA ILE A 2 -6.47 -4.03 12.01
C ILE A 2 -7.60 -3.80 10.99
N LYS A 3 -7.81 -4.75 10.09
CA LYS A 3 -8.88 -4.69 9.10
C LYS A 3 -10.24 -4.83 9.80
N THR A 4 -11.22 -4.01 9.39
CA THR A 4 -12.58 -4.08 9.97
C THR A 4 -13.30 -5.36 9.56
N PRO A 5 -14.26 -5.88 10.36
CA PRO A 5 -15.01 -7.09 10.04
C PRO A 5 -15.67 -7.04 8.66
N GLU A 6 -16.28 -5.91 8.29
CA GLU A 6 -16.94 -5.72 6.99
C GLU A 6 -15.94 -5.87 5.83
N SER A 7 -14.74 -5.26 5.96
CA SER A 7 -13.69 -5.37 4.96
C SER A 7 -13.10 -6.78 4.85
N ILE A 8 -13.16 -7.58 5.94
CA ILE A 8 -12.78 -8.99 5.94
C ILE A 8 -13.80 -9.80 5.14
N VAL A 9 -15.09 -9.62 5.45
CA VAL A 9 -16.22 -10.28 4.78
C VAL A 9 -16.18 -10.00 3.27
N GLU A 10 -16.15 -8.73 2.86
CA GLU A 10 -16.04 -8.34 1.44
C GLU A 10 -14.87 -9.03 0.73
N LYS A 11 -13.72 -9.11 1.41
CA LYS A 11 -12.53 -9.71 0.81
C LYS A 11 -12.61 -11.22 0.70
N LEU A 12 -13.24 -11.90 1.65
CA LEU A 12 -13.51 -13.34 1.58
C LEU A 12 -14.49 -13.65 0.45
N HIS A 13 -15.59 -12.89 0.32
CA HIS A 13 -16.52 -13.00 -0.80
C HIS A 13 -15.82 -12.83 -2.16
N ARG A 14 -15.02 -11.77 -2.32
CA ARG A 14 -14.27 -11.53 -3.56
C ARG A 14 -13.29 -12.65 -3.91
N LYS A 15 -12.86 -13.44 -2.92
CA LYS A 15 -11.99 -14.61 -3.11
C LYS A 15 -12.75 -15.92 -3.20
N ASN A 16 -14.09 -15.90 -3.23
CA ASN A 16 -14.95 -17.08 -3.18
C ASN A 16 -14.59 -18.01 -2.01
N ARG A 17 -14.43 -17.42 -0.81
CA ARG A 17 -14.13 -18.15 0.43
C ARG A 17 -15.27 -18.02 1.42
N GLU A 18 -15.45 -19.07 2.23
CA GLU A 18 -16.38 -19.07 3.34
C GLU A 18 -16.08 -17.91 4.30
N VAL A 19 -17.14 -17.27 4.78
CA VAL A 19 -17.05 -16.16 5.74
C VAL A 19 -16.93 -16.72 7.15
N SER A 20 -15.70 -16.97 7.58
CA SER A 20 -15.39 -17.36 8.94
C SER A 20 -14.09 -16.72 9.41
N LEU A 21 -13.93 -16.55 10.73
CA LEU A 21 -12.71 -16.00 11.32
C LEU A 21 -11.49 -16.89 11.02
N ASN A 22 -11.65 -18.20 11.13
CA ASN A 22 -10.60 -19.17 10.84
C ASN A 22 -10.14 -19.05 9.37
N LYS A 23 -11.11 -18.95 8.44
CA LYS A 23 -10.81 -18.79 7.01
C LYS A 23 -10.15 -17.45 6.70
N ALA A 24 -10.53 -16.39 7.40
CA ALA A 24 -9.86 -15.10 7.30
C ALA A 24 -8.37 -15.19 7.74
N ILE A 25 -8.09 -15.78 8.89
CA ILE A 25 -6.74 -15.99 9.43
C ILE A 25 -5.89 -16.86 8.51
N GLU A 26 -6.46 -17.87 7.90
CA GLU A 26 -5.75 -18.76 6.97
C GLU A 26 -5.41 -18.09 5.63
N THR A 27 -6.33 -17.31 5.08
CA THR A 27 -6.26 -16.89 3.67
C THR A 27 -5.89 -15.44 3.46
N LEU A 28 -6.14 -14.56 4.45
CA LEU A 28 -5.86 -13.14 4.35
C LEU A 28 -4.50 -12.81 4.99
N ARG A 29 -3.61 -12.23 4.19
CA ARG A 29 -2.26 -11.82 4.63
C ARG A 29 -2.17 -10.38 5.08
N ASP A 30 -3.29 -9.66 5.09
CA ASP A 30 -3.41 -8.24 5.38
C ASP A 30 -4.46 -7.94 6.46
N LEU A 31 -4.67 -8.88 7.37
CA LEU A 31 -5.54 -8.68 8.54
C LEU A 31 -4.97 -7.60 9.46
N ALA A 32 -3.64 -7.61 9.67
CA ALA A 32 -2.90 -6.55 10.31
C ALA A 32 -2.08 -5.80 9.26
N GLY A 33 -2.11 -4.47 9.33
CA GLY A 33 -1.39 -3.62 8.39
C GLY A 33 -0.76 -2.41 9.05
N ILE A 34 0.45 -2.09 8.63
CA ILE A 34 1.20 -0.89 9.01
C ILE A 34 1.37 -0.03 7.77
N ARG A 35 1.22 1.28 7.91
CA ARG A 35 1.55 2.24 6.86
C ARG A 35 2.66 3.15 7.34
N ILE A 36 3.71 3.26 6.54
CA ILE A 36 4.84 4.14 6.76
C ILE A 36 4.84 5.17 5.63
N ILE A 37 4.90 6.44 6.00
CA ILE A 37 4.93 7.56 5.07
C ILE A 37 6.30 8.20 5.19
N CYS A 38 7.02 8.27 4.08
CA CYS A 38 8.32 8.91 3.96
C CYS A 38 8.16 10.25 3.24
N SER A 39 9.07 11.19 3.48
CA SER A 39 9.03 12.49 2.79
C SER A 39 9.31 12.34 1.29
N PHE A 40 10.28 11.50 0.91
CA PHE A 40 10.74 11.35 -0.47
C PHE A 40 10.71 9.89 -0.95
N GLN A 41 10.73 9.72 -2.27
CA GLN A 41 10.62 8.39 -2.90
C GLN A 41 11.81 7.48 -2.60
N ASP A 42 13.04 7.99 -2.50
CA ASP A 42 14.23 7.19 -2.17
C ASP A 42 14.21 6.70 -0.71
N ASP A 43 13.64 7.49 0.21
CA ASP A 43 13.42 7.06 1.58
C ASP A 43 12.47 5.85 1.64
N VAL A 44 11.50 5.77 0.73
CA VAL A 44 10.61 4.61 0.62
C VAL A 44 11.42 3.34 0.36
N TYR A 45 12.39 3.40 -0.54
CA TYR A 45 13.25 2.25 -0.84
C TYR A 45 14.20 1.92 0.31
N ARG A 46 14.77 2.94 0.99
CA ARG A 46 15.64 2.73 2.17
C ARG A 46 14.89 2.05 3.31
N VAL A 47 13.70 2.57 3.63
CA VAL A 47 12.84 2.03 4.70
C VAL A 47 12.37 0.62 4.35
N ALA A 48 11.90 0.38 3.12
CA ALA A 48 11.53 -0.95 2.68
C ALA A 48 12.69 -1.94 2.74
N GLY A 49 13.92 -1.50 2.38
CA GLY A 49 15.15 -2.28 2.49
C GLY A 49 15.50 -2.65 3.95
N ALA A 50 15.33 -1.71 4.88
CA ALA A 50 15.54 -1.95 6.31
C ALA A 50 14.52 -2.94 6.87
N ILE A 51 13.24 -2.78 6.52
CA ILE A 51 12.16 -3.67 6.98
C ILE A 51 12.39 -5.10 6.52
N LYS A 52 12.89 -5.32 5.30
CA LYS A 52 13.21 -6.66 4.79
C LYS A 52 14.28 -7.40 5.60
N LYS A 53 15.10 -6.65 6.33
CA LYS A 53 16.19 -7.18 7.17
C LYS A 53 15.84 -7.21 8.66
N LEU A 54 14.59 -6.90 9.02
CA LEU A 54 14.16 -6.79 10.40
C LEU A 54 14.26 -8.15 11.11
N PRO A 55 15.03 -8.27 12.22
CA PRO A 55 15.13 -9.51 12.97
C PRO A 55 13.75 -9.97 13.47
N GLY A 56 13.53 -11.29 13.48
CA GLY A 56 12.27 -11.86 13.94
C GLY A 56 11.15 -11.87 12.91
N TYR A 57 11.42 -11.44 11.67
CA TYR A 57 10.46 -11.46 10.58
C TYR A 57 11.07 -12.06 9.30
N GLU A 58 10.22 -12.75 8.55
CA GLU A 58 10.52 -13.30 7.24
C GLU A 58 9.72 -12.56 6.16
N LEU A 59 10.37 -12.14 5.07
CA LEU A 59 9.69 -11.57 3.92
C LEU A 59 8.98 -12.68 3.11
N VAL A 60 7.65 -12.70 3.16
CA VAL A 60 6.85 -13.67 2.38
C VAL A 60 6.61 -13.19 0.96
N LYS A 61 6.40 -11.88 0.77
CA LYS A 61 6.10 -11.29 -0.53
C LYS A 61 6.42 -9.80 -0.56
N GLU A 62 6.96 -9.35 -1.69
CA GLU A 62 7.11 -7.95 -2.04
C GLU A 62 6.27 -7.62 -3.28
N LYS A 63 5.64 -6.43 -3.28
CA LYS A 63 5.00 -5.85 -4.46
C LYS A 63 5.46 -4.41 -4.58
N ASN A 64 6.17 -4.10 -5.64
CA ASN A 64 6.66 -2.76 -5.93
C ASN A 64 5.74 -2.08 -6.95
N TYR A 65 4.74 -1.36 -6.45
CA TYR A 65 3.84 -0.55 -7.27
C TYR A 65 4.41 0.84 -7.61
N ILE A 66 5.66 1.15 -7.24
CA ILE A 66 6.34 2.35 -7.70
C ILE A 66 6.86 2.12 -9.12
N THR A 67 7.51 0.97 -9.35
CA THR A 67 8.04 0.57 -10.66
C THR A 67 6.95 0.05 -11.59
N LYS A 68 5.96 -0.67 -11.05
CA LYS A 68 4.80 -1.21 -11.79
C LYS A 68 3.50 -0.74 -11.13
N PRO A 69 3.02 0.49 -11.40
CA PRO A 69 1.81 1.03 -10.81
C PRO A 69 0.58 0.16 -11.13
N LYS A 70 -0.43 0.19 -10.28
CA LYS A 70 -1.72 -0.42 -10.60
C LYS A 70 -2.39 0.32 -11.76
N SER A 71 -3.37 -0.31 -12.38
CA SER A 71 -4.16 0.29 -13.47
C SER A 71 -4.80 1.63 -13.11
N SER A 72 -5.12 1.84 -11.82
CA SER A 72 -5.63 3.11 -11.28
C SER A 72 -4.57 4.21 -11.17
N GLY A 73 -3.28 3.88 -11.27
CA GLY A 73 -2.17 4.80 -10.98
C GLY A 73 -1.60 4.69 -9.56
N TYR A 74 -2.18 3.86 -8.69
CA TYR A 74 -1.73 3.67 -7.33
C TYR A 74 -0.26 3.22 -7.25
N ARG A 75 0.50 3.85 -6.35
CA ARG A 75 1.93 3.59 -6.07
C ARG A 75 2.18 3.34 -4.58
N SER A 76 3.00 2.34 -4.28
CA SER A 76 3.45 2.00 -2.93
C SER A 76 4.42 0.81 -3.01
N ILE A 77 5.23 0.56 -2.00
CA ILE A 77 5.84 -0.75 -1.78
C ILE A 77 5.01 -1.48 -0.72
N HIS A 78 4.59 -2.71 -1.01
CA HIS A 78 3.92 -3.59 -0.07
C HIS A 78 4.84 -4.75 0.29
N LEU A 79 5.09 -4.92 1.57
CA LEU A 79 5.84 -6.04 2.13
C LEU A 79 4.88 -6.89 2.96
N ILE A 80 4.82 -8.18 2.70
CA ILE A 80 4.12 -9.15 3.54
C ILE A 80 5.17 -9.84 4.39
N LEU A 81 5.09 -9.62 5.68
CA LEU A 81 6.01 -10.17 6.67
C LEU A 81 5.32 -11.25 7.49
N ARG A 82 6.07 -12.29 7.82
CA ARG A 82 5.67 -13.35 8.76
C ARG A 82 6.57 -13.27 9.98
N PRO A 83 6.02 -13.17 11.20
CA PRO A 83 6.81 -13.32 12.41
C PRO A 83 7.42 -14.74 12.49
N THR A 84 8.70 -14.86 12.83
CA THR A 84 9.36 -16.16 12.97
C THR A 84 9.01 -16.86 14.30
N LYS A 85 8.65 -16.05 15.32
CA LYS A 85 8.13 -16.53 16.61
C LYS A 85 6.88 -15.73 16.93
N THR A 86 5.75 -16.38 17.13
CA THR A 86 4.50 -15.71 17.50
C THR A 86 3.60 -16.65 18.29
N THR A 87 2.95 -16.12 19.29
CA THR A 87 1.82 -16.73 20.01
C THR A 87 0.48 -16.23 19.46
N SER A 88 0.52 -15.27 18.53
CA SER A 88 -0.67 -14.67 17.91
C SER A 88 -1.19 -15.53 16.75
N ASN A 89 -2.51 -15.53 16.56
CA ASN A 89 -3.16 -16.11 15.39
C ASN A 89 -2.90 -15.33 14.09
N ILE A 90 -2.34 -14.12 14.16
CA ILE A 90 -1.99 -13.32 12.98
C ILE A 90 -0.73 -13.89 12.34
N LYS A 91 -0.90 -14.53 11.19
CA LYS A 91 0.18 -15.19 10.44
C LYS A 91 1.05 -14.24 9.63
N CYS A 92 0.49 -13.10 9.20
CA CYS A 92 1.20 -12.14 8.37
C CYS A 92 0.78 -10.69 8.69
N ILE A 93 1.72 -9.77 8.47
CA ILE A 93 1.52 -8.34 8.59
C ILE A 93 1.84 -7.71 7.22
N GLU A 94 0.92 -6.89 6.69
CA GLU A 94 1.20 -6.09 5.50
C GLU A 94 1.81 -4.76 5.92
N VAL A 95 3.00 -4.45 5.42
CA VAL A 95 3.62 -3.13 5.57
C VAL A 95 3.55 -2.41 4.24
N GLN A 96 2.89 -1.25 4.21
CA GLN A 96 2.80 -0.35 3.07
C GLN A 96 3.73 0.83 3.29
N VAL A 97 4.71 1.02 2.40
CA VAL A 97 5.64 2.15 2.45
C VAL A 97 5.38 3.06 1.26
N ARG A 98 5.19 4.35 1.52
CA ARG A 98 4.80 5.38 0.54
C ARG A 98 5.59 6.65 0.75
N SER A 99 5.78 7.46 -0.31
CA SER A 99 6.09 8.87 -0.14
C SER A 99 4.84 9.67 0.29
N ALA A 100 5.06 10.89 0.77
CA ALA A 100 3.96 11.82 1.09
C ALA A 100 3.05 12.04 -0.12
N ALA A 101 3.61 12.20 -1.32
CA ALA A 101 2.89 12.38 -2.57
C ALA A 101 2.03 11.16 -2.94
N MET A 102 2.59 9.95 -2.82
CA MET A 102 1.85 8.70 -3.04
C MET A 102 0.70 8.52 -2.05
N ASN A 103 0.91 8.91 -0.80
CA ASN A 103 -0.12 8.81 0.24
C ASN A 103 -1.23 9.82 0.02
N TYR A 104 -0.91 11.07 -0.37
CA TYR A 104 -1.88 12.10 -0.73
C TYR A 104 -2.84 11.59 -1.81
N TRP A 105 -2.31 11.12 -2.94
CA TRP A 105 -3.14 10.58 -4.01
C TRP A 105 -4.01 9.40 -3.55
N ALA A 106 -3.44 8.46 -2.80
CA ALA A 106 -4.15 7.26 -2.37
C ALA A 106 -5.31 7.54 -1.39
N ILE A 107 -5.22 8.61 -0.57
CA ILE A 107 -6.30 9.05 0.30
C ILE A 107 -7.44 9.62 -0.54
N LEU A 108 -7.15 10.49 -1.49
CA LEU A 108 -8.16 11.14 -2.32
C LEU A 108 -8.84 10.16 -3.27
N GLU A 109 -8.09 9.27 -3.91
CA GLU A 109 -8.65 8.20 -4.73
C GLU A 109 -9.65 7.35 -3.94
N HIS A 110 -9.30 6.97 -2.72
CA HIS A 110 -10.19 6.20 -1.87
C HIS A 110 -11.46 6.98 -1.52
N GLN A 111 -11.37 8.28 -1.21
CA GLN A 111 -12.53 9.12 -0.90
C GLN A 111 -13.46 9.30 -2.11
N LEU A 112 -12.89 9.51 -3.29
CA LEU A 112 -13.64 9.80 -4.52
C LEU A 112 -14.22 8.53 -5.17
N CYS A 113 -13.53 7.40 -5.08
CA CYS A 113 -13.92 6.16 -5.75
C CYS A 113 -14.57 5.13 -4.83
N TYR A 114 -14.41 5.24 -3.50
CA TYR A 114 -14.96 4.27 -2.58
C TYR A 114 -16.50 4.37 -2.56
N LYS A 115 -17.17 3.25 -2.89
CA LYS A 115 -18.64 3.12 -2.99
C LYS A 115 -19.32 3.95 -4.11
N ASN A 116 -18.55 4.56 -5.02
CA ASN A 116 -19.13 5.31 -6.14
C ASN A 116 -19.09 4.45 -7.42
N GLU A 117 -20.10 3.61 -7.62
CA GLU A 117 -20.36 2.87 -8.87
C GLU A 117 -21.31 3.61 -9.82
N LYS A 118 -21.48 4.92 -9.63
CA LYS A 118 -22.44 5.74 -10.42
C LYS A 118 -21.96 5.90 -11.87
N LYS A 119 -22.92 6.10 -12.79
CA LYS A 119 -22.65 6.53 -14.18
C LYS A 119 -21.72 7.75 -14.18
N GLY A 120 -20.61 7.70 -14.92
CA GLY A 120 -19.58 8.74 -14.93
C GLY A 120 -18.33 8.46 -14.06
N ALA A 121 -18.35 7.43 -13.22
CA ALA A 121 -17.19 7.05 -12.40
C ALA A 121 -15.95 6.68 -13.24
N GLU A 122 -16.16 6.23 -14.49
CA GLU A 122 -15.06 5.87 -15.39
C GLU A 122 -14.25 7.10 -15.82
N ARG A 123 -14.90 8.22 -16.16
CA ARG A 123 -14.22 9.49 -16.46
C ARG A 123 -13.39 9.96 -15.27
N ILE A 124 -13.97 9.94 -14.07
CA ILE A 124 -13.26 10.33 -12.84
C ILE A 124 -12.06 9.44 -12.57
N ARG A 125 -12.18 8.11 -12.77
CA ARG A 125 -11.06 7.17 -12.61
C ARG A 125 -9.94 7.45 -13.61
N LYS A 126 -10.28 7.84 -14.85
CA LYS A 126 -9.29 8.24 -15.86
C LYS A 126 -8.55 9.50 -15.45
N GLU A 127 -9.26 10.54 -15.04
CA GLU A 127 -8.66 11.79 -14.55
C GLU A 127 -7.78 11.57 -13.30
N LEU A 128 -8.25 10.74 -12.35
CA LEU A 128 -7.44 10.36 -11.19
C LEU A 128 -6.15 9.64 -11.56
N LYS A 129 -6.18 8.81 -12.60
CA LYS A 129 -4.98 8.16 -13.12
C LYS A 129 -3.99 9.17 -13.73
N GLU A 130 -4.48 10.18 -14.44
CA GLU A 130 -3.67 11.29 -14.95
C GLU A 130 -3.05 12.08 -13.81
N CYS A 131 -3.84 12.43 -12.78
CA CYS A 131 -3.34 13.03 -11.55
C CYS A 131 -2.24 12.19 -10.87
N ALA A 132 -2.37 10.86 -10.87
CA ALA A 132 -1.34 9.98 -10.30
C ALA A 132 0.00 10.07 -11.05
N ILE A 133 -0.06 10.28 -12.36
CA ILE A 133 1.13 10.46 -13.21
C ILE A 133 1.79 11.80 -12.87
N ASP A 134 1.02 12.88 -12.77
CA ASP A 134 1.54 14.21 -12.49
C ASP A 134 2.09 14.33 -11.07
N ILE A 135 1.41 13.77 -10.10
CA ILE A 135 1.92 13.67 -8.71
C ILE A 135 3.25 12.90 -8.67
N ALA A 136 3.39 11.83 -9.44
CA ALA A 136 4.66 11.09 -9.51
C ALA A 136 5.80 11.89 -10.16
N LYS A 137 5.50 12.77 -11.12
CA LYS A 137 6.48 13.70 -11.70
C LYS A 137 6.92 14.74 -10.66
N ILE A 138 5.96 15.29 -9.91
CA ILE A 138 6.22 16.27 -8.83
C ILE A 138 7.08 15.61 -7.74
N ASP A 139 6.74 14.40 -7.28
CA ASP A 139 7.48 13.66 -6.26
C ASP A 139 8.96 13.47 -6.67
N LYS A 140 9.19 13.09 -7.93
CA LYS A 140 10.56 12.98 -8.49
C LYS A 140 11.27 14.33 -8.55
N LYS A 141 10.56 15.42 -8.91
CA LYS A 141 11.14 16.78 -8.96
C LYS A 141 11.55 17.24 -7.57
N MET A 142 10.71 17.01 -6.56
CA MET A 142 11.03 17.35 -5.16
C MET A 142 12.24 16.57 -4.66
N LEU A 143 12.36 15.28 -4.98
CA LEU A 143 13.54 14.49 -4.67
C LEU A 143 14.82 15.05 -5.34
N LYS A 144 14.73 15.52 -6.58
CA LYS A 144 15.86 16.14 -7.28
C LYS A 144 16.31 17.40 -6.55
N LEU A 145 15.39 18.29 -6.18
CA LEU A 145 15.68 19.51 -5.43
C LEU A 145 16.35 19.20 -4.08
N ARG A 146 15.88 18.21 -3.34
CA ARG A 146 16.56 17.76 -2.12
C ARG A 146 18.02 17.39 -2.37
N LYS A 147 18.28 16.58 -3.41
CA LYS A 147 19.64 16.17 -3.76
C LYS A 147 20.53 17.31 -4.25
N GLU A 148 19.96 18.38 -4.78
CA GLU A 148 20.69 19.59 -5.14
C GLU A 148 21.08 20.37 -3.88
N ILE A 149 20.19 20.53 -2.91
CA ILE A 149 20.46 21.18 -1.63
C ILE A 149 21.51 20.40 -0.81
N GLU A 150 21.47 19.08 -0.82
CA GLU A 150 22.45 18.23 -0.10
C GLU A 150 23.89 18.34 -0.65
N LYS A 151 24.10 19.00 -1.79
CA LYS A 151 25.42 19.24 -2.43
C LYS A 151 25.97 20.62 -2.18
N ILE A 152 25.18 21.55 -1.64
CA ILE A 152 25.59 22.92 -1.27
C ILE A 152 26.16 22.94 0.14
#